data_1b6db8c41ad4d0aa85d2d1cbc96a493c
#
_entry.id   1b6db8c41ad4d0aa85d2d1cbc96a493c
#
_cell.length_a   1.000
_cell.length_b   1.000
_cell.length_c   1.000
_cell.angle_alpha   90.00
_cell.angle_beta   90.00
_cell.angle_gamma   90.00
#
_symmetry.space_group_name_H-M   'P 1'
#
loop_
_entity.id
_entity.type
_entity.pdbx_description
1 polymer ?
#
loop_
_entity_poly.entity_id
_entity_poly.type
_entity_poly.pdbx_seq_one_letter_code
_entity_poly.pdbx_strand_id
1 'polypeptide(L)'
;VGGPHCLMKDIKYAGVLFESLATHELTVYAKANDATVFHYNDSYGLEVDAIVQKRNGNYAAFEIKLGVGYIEEAAENLKKFQRNIDTSKMNLPKSLNIITGTGVSHRRPDGINVISISSLGQ
;
A
#
# COMPACT_ATOMS: atom_id res chain seq x y z
N VAL A 1 4.21 -27.79 -18.61
CA VAL A 1 2.85 -27.91 -18.59
C VAL A 1 2.15 -26.64 -18.94
N GLY A 2 2.34 -25.61 -19.06
CA GLY A 2 1.69 -24.43 -19.60
C GLY A 2 2.67 -23.60 -20.37
N GLY A 3 2.21 -22.93 -21.38
CA GLY A 3 3.02 -22.00 -22.14
C GLY A 3 3.17 -20.67 -21.40
N PRO A 4 3.81 -19.68 -22.04
CA PRO A 4 3.97 -18.34 -21.47
C PRO A 4 2.65 -17.71 -21.01
N HIS A 5 1.55 -18.04 -21.69
CA HIS A 5 0.23 -17.54 -21.34
C HIS A 5 -0.22 -18.01 -19.95
N CYS A 6 -0.01 -19.28 -19.63
CA CYS A 6 -0.35 -19.82 -18.31
C CYS A 6 0.52 -19.22 -17.21
N LEU A 7 1.79 -19.00 -17.50
CA LEU A 7 2.71 -18.40 -16.53
C LEU A 7 2.30 -16.97 -16.19
N MET A 8 1.92 -16.18 -17.19
CA MET A 8 1.45 -14.80 -16.97
C MET A 8 0.17 -14.76 -16.16
N LYS A 9 -0.74 -15.70 -16.38
CA LYS A 9 -1.98 -15.81 -15.64
C LYS A 9 -1.72 -16.13 -14.17
N ASP A 10 -0.78 -17.05 -13.91
CA ASP A 10 -0.41 -17.43 -12.54
C ASP A 10 0.26 -16.27 -11.79
N ILE A 11 1.09 -15.48 -12.46
CA ILE A 11 1.73 -14.30 -11.87
C ILE A 11 0.68 -13.26 -11.49
N LYS A 12 -0.30 -13.02 -12.36
CA LYS A 12 -1.37 -12.08 -12.10
C LYS A 12 -2.22 -12.54 -10.92
N TYR A 13 -2.52 -13.83 -10.85
CA TYR A 13 -3.27 -14.41 -9.75
C TYR A 13 -2.51 -14.27 -8.42
N ALA A 14 -1.20 -14.51 -8.43
CA ALA A 14 -0.37 -14.34 -7.25
C ALA A 14 -0.39 -12.90 -6.74
N GLY A 15 -0.38 -11.92 -7.64
CA GLY A 15 -0.49 -10.51 -7.27
C GLY A 15 -1.80 -10.18 -6.58
N VAL A 16 -2.91 -10.71 -7.10
CA VAL A 16 -4.24 -10.51 -6.50
C VAL A 16 -4.32 -11.14 -5.12
N LEU A 17 -3.80 -12.35 -4.97
CA LEU A 17 -3.78 -13.04 -3.68
C LEU A 17 -2.91 -12.29 -2.67
N PHE A 18 -1.78 -11.77 -3.10
CA PHE A 18 -0.90 -11.01 -2.23
C PHE A 18 -1.57 -9.74 -1.73
N GLU A 19 -2.24 -9.02 -2.64
CA GLU A 19 -2.97 -7.81 -2.26
C GLU A 19 -4.04 -8.10 -1.23
N SER A 20 -4.78 -9.19 -1.41
CA SER A 20 -5.81 -9.63 -0.45
C SER A 20 -5.21 -9.97 0.90
N LEU A 21 -4.07 -10.68 0.91
CA LEU A 21 -3.38 -11.01 2.14
C LEU A 21 -2.88 -9.77 2.88
N ALA A 22 -2.25 -8.86 2.15
CA ALA A 22 -1.74 -7.62 2.75
C ALA A 22 -2.86 -6.76 3.30
N THR A 23 -3.97 -6.65 2.58
CA THR A 23 -5.15 -5.90 3.04
C THR A 23 -5.72 -6.53 4.32
N HIS A 24 -5.77 -7.85 4.37
CA HIS A 24 -6.22 -8.57 5.56
C HIS A 24 -5.31 -8.27 6.77
N GLU A 25 -4.00 -8.32 6.58
CA GLU A 25 -3.04 -8.02 7.65
C GLU A 25 -3.18 -6.57 8.13
N LEU A 26 -3.39 -5.62 7.22
CA LEU A 26 -3.64 -4.23 7.60
C LEU A 26 -4.93 -4.08 8.39
N THR A 27 -5.97 -4.83 8.03
CA THR A 27 -7.25 -4.80 8.72
C THR A 27 -7.09 -5.31 10.16
N VAL A 28 -6.34 -6.40 10.34
CA VAL A 28 -6.05 -6.94 11.67
C VAL A 28 -5.27 -5.93 12.51
N TYR A 29 -4.24 -5.33 11.92
CA TYR A 29 -3.44 -4.30 12.58
C TYR A 29 -4.30 -3.09 12.97
N ALA A 30 -5.16 -2.64 12.06
CA ALA A 30 -6.02 -1.49 12.30
C ALA A 30 -6.99 -1.73 13.46
N LYS A 31 -7.60 -2.91 13.52
CA LYS A 31 -8.50 -3.28 14.62
C LYS A 31 -7.77 -3.26 15.96
N ALA A 32 -6.53 -3.77 15.98
CA ALA A 32 -5.74 -3.80 17.21
C ALA A 32 -5.35 -2.38 17.68
N ASN A 33 -5.35 -1.40 16.78
CA ASN A 33 -4.94 -0.02 17.05
C ASN A 33 -6.10 0.99 16.96
N ASP A 34 -7.33 0.49 16.94
CA ASP A 34 -8.54 1.32 16.89
C ASP A 34 -8.55 2.23 15.66
N ALA A 35 -8.22 1.65 14.52
CA ALA A 35 -8.16 2.33 13.24
C ALA A 35 -9.05 1.63 12.22
N THR A 36 -9.30 2.30 11.09
CA THR A 36 -10.13 1.80 10.00
C THR A 36 -9.29 1.73 8.73
N VAL A 37 -9.53 0.71 7.91
CA VAL A 37 -8.88 0.56 6.61
C VAL A 37 -9.90 0.81 5.52
N PHE A 38 -9.52 1.63 4.53
CA PHE A 38 -10.37 1.83 3.35
C PHE A 38 -9.51 2.08 2.12
N HIS A 39 -10.12 1.87 0.96
CA HIS A 39 -9.50 2.14 -0.34
C HIS A 39 -9.78 3.59 -0.72
N TYR A 40 -8.78 4.28 -1.28
CA TYR A 40 -8.95 5.66 -1.75
C TYR A 40 -9.04 5.69 -3.27
N ASN A 41 -9.99 6.43 -3.78
CA ASN A 41 -9.99 6.84 -5.19
C ASN A 41 -10.63 8.23 -5.30
N ASP A 42 -10.23 8.97 -6.34
CA ASP A 42 -10.79 10.29 -6.59
C ASP A 42 -11.36 10.39 -8.00
N SER A 43 -11.98 11.53 -8.30
CA SER A 43 -12.63 11.77 -9.59
C SER A 43 -11.63 11.88 -10.75
N TYR A 44 -10.34 11.97 -10.46
CA TYR A 44 -9.29 12.07 -11.48
C TYR A 44 -8.65 10.71 -11.79
N GLY A 45 -9.14 9.65 -11.16
CA GLY A 45 -8.61 8.30 -11.39
C GLY A 45 -7.41 7.93 -10.55
N LEU A 46 -7.03 8.77 -9.60
CA LEU A 46 -5.95 8.44 -8.68
C LEU A 46 -6.48 7.47 -7.62
N GLU A 47 -5.75 6.38 -7.41
CA GLU A 47 -6.11 5.36 -6.43
C GLU A 47 -4.95 5.08 -5.48
N VAL A 48 -5.27 4.79 -4.22
CA VAL A 48 -4.31 4.30 -3.23
C VAL A 48 -4.89 3.02 -2.65
N ASP A 49 -4.09 1.97 -2.61
CA ASP A 49 -4.56 0.62 -2.26
C ASP A 49 -5.20 0.56 -0.87
N ALA A 50 -4.61 1.21 0.12
CA ALA A 50 -5.18 1.22 1.46
C ALA A 50 -4.81 2.50 2.21
N ILE A 51 -5.78 3.01 2.95
CA ILE A 51 -5.59 4.09 3.92
C ILE A 51 -5.94 3.49 5.29
N VAL A 52 -5.05 3.66 6.26
CA VAL A 52 -5.31 3.26 7.64
C VAL A 52 -5.47 4.55 8.46
N GLN A 53 -6.68 4.79 8.93
CA GLN A 53 -7.02 6.04 9.63
C GLN A 53 -7.42 5.77 11.07
N LYS A 54 -6.80 6.50 11.99
CA LYS A 54 -7.13 6.48 13.41
C LYS A 54 -8.33 7.37 13.71
N ARG A 55 -8.93 7.21 14.88
CA ARG A 55 -10.08 8.02 15.32
C ARG A 55 -9.79 9.50 15.33
N ASN A 56 -8.57 9.89 15.65
CA ASN A 56 -8.18 11.31 15.71
C ASN A 56 -8.01 11.94 14.32
N GLY A 57 -8.23 11.17 13.24
CA GLY A 57 -8.08 11.64 11.87
C GLY A 57 -6.71 11.44 11.27
N ASN A 58 -5.70 11.10 12.06
CA ASN A 58 -4.36 10.80 11.53
C ASN A 58 -4.41 9.51 10.72
N TYR A 59 -3.71 9.49 9.58
CA TYR A 59 -3.76 8.34 8.69
C TYR A 59 -2.41 8.08 8.01
N ALA A 60 -2.26 6.86 7.54
CA ALA A 60 -1.13 6.41 6.74
C ALA A 60 -1.64 5.86 5.42
N ALA A 61 -0.91 6.08 4.34
CA ALA A 61 -1.26 5.60 3.01
C ALA A 61 -0.34 4.43 2.63
N PHE A 62 -0.91 3.41 2.00
CA PHE A 62 -0.21 2.17 1.66
C PHE A 62 -0.47 1.79 0.21
N GLU A 63 0.62 1.49 -0.52
CA GLU A 63 0.54 0.79 -1.79
C GLU A 63 1.03 -0.64 -1.58
N ILE A 64 0.42 -1.59 -2.28
CA ILE A 64 0.70 -3.01 -2.11
C ILE A 64 1.21 -3.55 -3.44
N LYS A 65 2.48 -3.99 -3.46
CA LYS A 65 3.13 -4.52 -4.67
C LYS A 65 3.89 -5.79 -4.30
N LEU A 66 3.58 -6.89 -4.97
CA LEU A 66 4.21 -8.17 -4.69
C LEU A 66 5.72 -8.13 -4.94
N GLY A 67 6.13 -7.57 -6.07
CA GLY A 67 7.52 -7.57 -6.49
C GLY A 67 8.22 -6.26 -6.23
N VAL A 68 9.52 -6.32 -5.95
CA VAL A 68 10.33 -5.13 -5.67
C VAL A 68 10.52 -4.23 -6.91
N GLY A 69 10.32 -4.78 -8.11
CA GLY A 69 10.43 -4.00 -9.35
C GLY A 69 9.38 -2.91 -9.51
N TYR A 70 8.32 -2.92 -8.70
CA TYR A 70 7.23 -1.95 -8.78
C TYR A 70 7.31 -0.85 -7.71
N ILE A 71 8.38 -0.85 -6.91
CA ILE A 71 8.52 0.11 -5.81
C ILE A 71 8.55 1.56 -6.32
N GLU A 72 9.29 1.83 -7.41
CA GLU A 72 9.38 3.19 -7.95
C GLU A 72 8.01 3.70 -8.41
N GLU A 73 7.25 2.87 -9.11
CA GLU A 73 5.91 3.23 -9.56
C GLU A 73 4.99 3.51 -8.38
N ALA A 74 5.03 2.65 -7.36
CA ALA A 74 4.23 2.83 -6.16
C ALA A 74 4.63 4.11 -5.42
N ALA A 75 5.92 4.39 -5.32
CA ALA A 75 6.41 5.60 -4.67
C ALA A 75 5.92 6.86 -5.39
N GLU A 76 5.97 6.86 -6.72
CA GLU A 76 5.47 7.99 -7.51
C GLU A 76 3.97 8.21 -7.31
N ASN A 77 3.20 7.11 -7.23
CA ASN A 77 1.76 7.20 -7.00
C ASN A 77 1.46 7.80 -5.62
N LEU A 78 2.19 7.38 -4.60
CA LEU A 78 2.02 7.92 -3.24
C LEU A 78 2.39 9.40 -3.17
N LYS A 79 3.47 9.80 -3.85
CA LYS A 79 3.86 11.21 -3.91
C LYS A 79 2.81 12.05 -4.61
N LYS A 80 2.24 11.54 -5.69
CA LYS A 80 1.17 12.22 -6.42
C LYS A 80 -0.06 12.38 -5.54
N PHE A 81 -0.43 11.34 -4.80
CA PHE A 81 -1.52 11.40 -3.83
C PHE A 81 -1.27 12.53 -2.82
N GLN A 82 -0.08 12.56 -2.22
CA GLN A 82 0.25 13.56 -1.22
C GLN A 82 0.21 14.98 -1.78
N ARG A 83 0.73 15.18 -3.00
CA ARG A 83 0.73 16.50 -3.64
C ARG A 83 -0.67 17.02 -3.94
N ASN A 84 -1.61 16.11 -4.19
CA ASN A 84 -2.96 16.47 -4.61
C ASN A 84 -3.92 16.67 -3.44
N ILE A 85 -3.46 16.48 -2.20
CA ILE A 85 -4.30 16.69 -1.03
C ILE A 85 -4.55 18.18 -0.83
N ASP A 86 -5.83 18.53 -0.68
CA ASP A 86 -6.23 19.87 -0.31
C ASP A 86 -6.13 19.99 1.23
N THR A 87 -5.07 20.64 1.69
CA THR A 87 -4.77 20.76 3.11
C THR A 87 -5.79 21.60 3.89
N SER A 88 -6.65 22.33 3.18
CA SER A 88 -7.77 23.03 3.83
C SER A 88 -8.90 22.07 4.21
N LYS A 89 -8.93 20.86 3.63
CA LYS A 89 -9.99 19.87 3.83
C LYS A 89 -9.55 18.65 4.62
N MET A 90 -8.27 18.26 4.48
CA MET A 90 -7.74 17.11 5.21
C MET A 90 -6.25 17.27 5.44
N ASN A 91 -5.76 16.62 6.48
CA ASN A 91 -4.34 16.64 6.82
C ASN A 91 -3.52 15.80 5.83
N LEU A 92 -2.22 16.08 5.77
CA LEU A 92 -1.30 15.21 5.04
C LEU A 92 -1.16 13.88 5.79
N PRO A 93 -0.88 12.78 5.07
CA PRO A 93 -0.66 11.49 5.74
C PRO A 93 0.55 11.55 6.66
N LYS A 94 0.50 10.82 7.75
CA LYS A 94 1.62 10.73 8.70
C LYS A 94 2.78 9.93 8.10
N SER A 95 2.48 8.99 7.23
CA SER A 95 3.50 8.23 6.52
C SER A 95 2.97 7.74 5.17
N LEU A 96 3.90 7.49 4.26
CA LEU A 96 3.63 6.83 2.98
C LEU A 96 4.38 5.51 2.99
N ASN A 97 3.73 4.42 2.63
CA ASN A 97 4.25 3.08 2.82
C ASN A 97 4.00 2.20 1.61
N ILE A 98 4.94 1.32 1.31
CA ILE A 98 4.80 0.31 0.26
C ILE A 98 4.97 -1.06 0.91
N ILE A 99 3.99 -1.94 0.77
CA ILE A 99 4.07 -3.31 1.27
C ILE A 99 4.50 -4.21 0.13
N THR A 100 5.58 -4.97 0.34
CA THR A 100 6.11 -5.92 -0.63
C THR A 100 6.07 -7.34 -0.10
N GLY A 101 6.06 -8.31 -1.02
CA GLY A 101 6.06 -9.72 -0.65
C GLY A 101 7.45 -10.25 -0.29
N THR A 102 8.50 -9.62 -0.80
CA THR A 102 9.88 -10.05 -0.62
C THR A 102 10.77 -8.83 -0.38
N GLY A 103 12.01 -9.10 0.00
CA GLY A 103 12.97 -8.05 0.22
C GLY A 103 13.08 -7.65 1.68
N VAL A 104 13.89 -6.66 1.95
CA VAL A 104 14.19 -6.18 3.29
C VAL A 104 13.44 -4.87 3.54
N SER A 105 12.77 -4.80 4.70
CA SER A 105 12.11 -3.56 5.10
C SER A 105 13.14 -2.45 5.28
N HIS A 106 12.87 -1.28 4.72
CA HIS A 106 13.79 -0.14 4.80
C HIS A 106 13.04 1.15 4.55
N ARG A 107 13.67 2.26 4.85
CA ARG A 107 13.15 3.58 4.55
C ARG A 107 13.91 4.17 3.36
N ARG A 108 13.18 4.60 2.35
CA ARG A 108 13.77 5.22 1.15
C ARG A 108 14.30 6.63 1.47
N PRO A 109 15.25 7.14 0.65
CA PRO A 109 15.72 8.52 0.82
C PRO A 109 14.60 9.57 0.76
N ASP A 110 13.52 9.31 0.03
CA ASP A 110 12.37 10.21 -0.05
C ASP A 110 11.42 10.11 1.15
N GLY A 111 11.75 9.29 2.14
CA GLY A 111 10.97 9.15 3.35
C GLY A 111 9.87 8.09 3.29
N ILE A 112 9.66 7.47 2.13
CA ILE A 112 8.65 6.42 1.98
C ILE A 112 9.20 5.12 2.57
N ASN A 113 8.40 4.48 3.40
CA ASN A 113 8.76 3.20 4.03
C ASN A 113 8.44 2.05 3.09
N VAL A 114 9.38 1.12 2.93
CA VAL A 114 9.14 -0.14 2.23
C VAL A 114 9.09 -1.23 3.30
N ILE A 115 7.97 -1.94 3.36
CA ILE A 115 7.70 -2.90 4.43
C ILE A 115 7.46 -4.27 3.81
N SER A 116 8.29 -5.25 4.19
CA SER A 116 8.05 -6.64 3.81
C SER A 116 6.84 -7.16 4.59
N ILE A 117 5.99 -7.95 3.92
CA ILE A 117 4.78 -8.49 4.55
C ILE A 117 5.09 -9.29 5.81
N SER A 118 6.24 -9.94 5.86
CA SER A 118 6.64 -10.73 7.03
C SER A 118 6.87 -9.87 8.27
N SER A 119 7.11 -8.57 8.10
CA SER A 119 7.31 -7.64 9.21
C SER A 119 6.01 -7.03 9.73
N LEU A 120 4.92 -7.14 8.97
CA LEU A 120 3.69 -6.41 9.23
C LEU A 120 2.94 -6.94 10.46
N GLY A 121 3.07 -8.21 10.75
CA GLY A 121 2.39 -8.85 11.88
C GLY A 121 3.16 -8.85 13.18
N GLN A 122 4.29 -8.16 13.24
CA GLN A 122 5.15 -8.16 14.42
C GLN A 122 4.94 -6.94 15.32
#